data_9d5712abd867654812f11f78b52dd065
#
_entry.id   9d5712abd867654812f11f78b52dd065
#
_cell.length_a   1.000
_cell.length_b   1.000
_cell.length_c   1.000
_cell.angle_alpha   90.00
_cell.angle_beta   90.00
_cell.angle_gamma   90.00
#
_symmetry.space_group_name_H-M   'P 1'
#
loop_
_entity.id
_entity.type
_entity.pdbx_description
1 polymer ?
#
loop_
_entity_poly.entity_id
_entity_poly.type
_entity_poly.pdbx_seq_one_letter_code
_entity_poly.pdbx_strand_id
1 'polypeptide(L)'
;LRASRSMPFVSKVLKVNLIEQATKLMLDLPVEKPHKSAFDLDYIGIKAPQFSFSRLQDADPILGVDMSSTGEVGCIGDNFYEAVLKSMLSVGYRVPKKNILLSTGPMRSKVELINSCRLLHEKGYNLFATYGTHNFLKLNGIESTPLHWPDEDKKPNVLEYLASKQIH
;
A
#
# COMPACT_ATOMS: atom_id res chain seq x y z
N LEU A 1 4.97 -9.99 -28.83
CA LEU A 1 5.42 -10.08 -27.43
C LEU A 1 5.99 -8.73 -27.01
N ARG A 2 5.50 -8.15 -25.92
CA ARG A 2 6.07 -6.94 -25.33
C ARG A 2 6.83 -7.34 -24.06
N ALA A 3 8.10 -6.95 -23.96
CA ALA A 3 8.81 -7.00 -22.69
C ALA A 3 8.18 -5.94 -21.75
N SER A 4 7.43 -6.37 -20.75
CA SER A 4 6.85 -5.47 -19.77
C SER A 4 7.82 -5.25 -18.61
N ARG A 5 7.61 -4.19 -17.83
CA ARG A 5 8.36 -3.95 -16.59
C ARG A 5 8.21 -5.08 -15.57
N SER A 6 7.22 -5.96 -15.73
CA SER A 6 7.05 -7.14 -14.90
C SER A 6 8.12 -8.21 -15.13
N MET A 7 8.65 -8.33 -16.32
CA MET A 7 9.68 -9.35 -16.63
C MET A 7 10.96 -9.20 -15.79
N PRO A 8 11.57 -8.01 -15.66
CA PRO A 8 12.72 -7.83 -14.77
C PRO A 8 12.39 -8.11 -13.29
N PHE A 9 11.18 -7.77 -12.83
CA PHE A 9 10.74 -8.05 -11.48
C PHE A 9 10.64 -9.56 -11.23
N VAL A 10 9.92 -10.28 -12.09
CA VAL A 10 9.75 -11.74 -11.99
C VAL A 10 11.11 -12.45 -12.09
N SER A 11 11.99 -12.00 -12.99
CA SER A 11 13.36 -12.53 -13.13
C SER A 11 14.15 -12.41 -11.81
N LYS A 12 14.04 -11.27 -11.11
CA LYS A 12 14.70 -11.07 -9.83
C LYS A 12 14.08 -11.91 -8.72
N VAL A 13 12.76 -12.02 -8.68
CA VAL A 13 12.05 -12.83 -7.68
C VAL A 13 12.37 -14.31 -7.83
N LEU A 14 12.39 -14.82 -9.06
CA LEU A 14 12.73 -16.22 -9.35
C LEU A 14 14.24 -16.49 -9.34
N LYS A 15 15.07 -15.45 -9.30
CA LYS A 15 16.54 -15.55 -9.47
C LYS A 15 16.95 -16.22 -10.80
N VAL A 16 16.14 -15.99 -11.84
CA VAL A 16 16.34 -16.53 -13.19
C VAL A 16 16.25 -15.38 -14.20
N ASN A 17 17.26 -15.21 -15.04
CA ASN A 17 17.22 -14.18 -16.07
C ASN A 17 16.33 -14.64 -17.25
N LEU A 18 15.03 -14.37 -17.14
CA LEU A 18 14.05 -14.76 -18.14
C LEU A 18 14.29 -14.08 -19.50
N ILE A 19 14.86 -12.87 -19.51
CA ILE A 19 15.17 -12.16 -20.77
C ILE A 19 16.31 -12.85 -21.49
N GLU A 20 17.36 -13.23 -20.77
CA GLU A 20 18.48 -14.00 -21.34
C GLU A 20 18.01 -15.35 -21.90
N GLN A 21 17.18 -16.06 -21.14
CA GLN A 21 16.62 -17.33 -21.59
C GLN A 21 15.77 -17.18 -22.86
N ALA A 22 14.90 -16.16 -22.89
CA ALA A 22 14.09 -15.87 -24.08
C ALA A 22 14.98 -15.52 -25.27
N THR A 23 16.04 -14.74 -25.09
CA THR A 23 17.00 -14.40 -26.16
C THR A 23 17.72 -15.64 -26.67
N LYS A 24 18.20 -16.51 -25.78
CA LYS A 24 18.83 -17.78 -26.17
C LYS A 24 17.89 -18.65 -27.00
N LEU A 25 16.63 -18.77 -26.56
CA LEU A 25 15.62 -19.53 -27.31
C LEU A 25 15.36 -18.95 -28.70
N MET A 26 15.32 -17.62 -28.86
CA MET A 26 15.14 -16.99 -30.16
C MET A 26 16.35 -17.21 -31.11
N LEU A 27 17.51 -17.49 -30.55
CA LEU A 27 18.75 -17.75 -31.27
C LEU A 27 19.04 -19.24 -31.41
N ASP A 28 18.09 -20.13 -31.12
CA ASP A 28 18.26 -21.58 -31.08
C ASP A 28 19.44 -22.07 -30.23
N LEU A 29 19.77 -21.31 -29.18
CA LEU A 29 20.81 -21.67 -28.22
C LEU A 29 20.23 -22.54 -27.09
N PRO A 30 21.04 -23.42 -26.47
CA PRO A 30 20.59 -24.27 -25.40
C PRO A 30 20.19 -23.42 -24.18
N VAL A 31 19.05 -23.75 -23.56
CA VAL A 31 18.51 -23.08 -22.37
C VAL A 31 18.29 -24.11 -21.26
N GLU A 32 18.77 -23.80 -20.06
CA GLU A 32 18.45 -24.57 -18.88
C GLU A 32 17.03 -24.28 -18.39
N LYS A 33 16.25 -25.32 -18.14
CA LYS A 33 14.92 -25.16 -17.55
C LYS A 33 15.05 -24.65 -16.11
N PRO A 34 14.24 -23.65 -15.71
CA PRO A 34 14.21 -23.22 -14.33
C PRO A 34 13.84 -24.40 -13.41
N HIS A 35 14.60 -24.60 -12.36
CA HIS A 35 14.35 -25.68 -11.39
C HIS A 35 13.22 -25.34 -10.40
N LYS A 36 12.82 -24.07 -10.30
CA LYS A 36 11.79 -23.58 -9.38
C LYS A 36 10.71 -22.81 -10.12
N SER A 37 9.48 -22.98 -9.70
CA SER A 37 8.34 -22.13 -10.08
C SER A 37 8.10 -21.04 -9.03
N ALA A 38 7.22 -20.10 -9.32
CA ALA A 38 6.82 -19.10 -8.34
C ALA A 38 6.11 -19.70 -7.11
N PHE A 39 5.60 -20.92 -7.22
CA PHE A 39 4.96 -21.63 -6.10
C PHE A 39 5.93 -22.34 -5.18
N ASP A 40 7.20 -22.49 -5.59
CA ASP A 40 8.24 -23.16 -4.80
C ASP A 40 9.07 -22.18 -3.97
N LEU A 41 8.66 -20.89 -3.91
CA LEU A 41 9.37 -19.87 -3.18
C LEU A 41 8.94 -19.86 -1.72
N ASP A 42 9.90 -19.75 -0.82
CA ASP A 42 9.72 -19.58 0.62
C ASP A 42 9.64 -18.09 1.06
N TYR A 43 9.49 -17.20 0.11
CA TYR A 43 9.31 -15.76 0.31
C TYR A 43 8.27 -15.19 -0.66
N ILE A 44 7.82 -13.98 -0.39
CA ILE A 44 6.83 -13.27 -1.19
C ILE A 44 7.46 -12.06 -1.87
N GLY A 45 7.29 -11.96 -3.19
CA GLY A 45 7.65 -10.78 -3.97
C GLY A 45 6.42 -9.92 -4.25
N ILE A 46 6.50 -8.63 -3.93
CA ILE A 46 5.46 -7.64 -4.23
C ILE A 46 6.03 -6.54 -5.11
N LYS A 47 5.28 -6.19 -6.14
CA LYS A 47 5.55 -5.04 -6.99
C LYS A 47 4.52 -3.95 -6.72
N ALA A 48 4.99 -2.77 -6.28
CA ALA A 48 4.15 -1.60 -6.06
C ALA A 48 4.45 -0.51 -7.09
N PRO A 49 3.42 0.13 -7.67
CA PRO A 49 3.61 1.31 -8.51
C PRO A 49 4.02 2.50 -7.67
N GLN A 50 4.79 3.41 -8.26
CA GLN A 50 5.12 4.70 -7.68
C GLN A 50 4.46 5.82 -8.49
N PHE A 51 3.89 6.80 -7.79
CA PHE A 51 3.26 7.97 -8.36
C PHE A 51 3.98 9.20 -7.85
N SER A 52 4.57 9.98 -8.76
CA SER A 52 5.34 11.18 -8.41
C SER A 52 4.57 12.45 -8.79
N PHE A 53 3.32 12.57 -8.36
CA PHE A 53 2.48 13.74 -8.66
C PHE A 53 3.10 15.06 -8.19
N SER A 54 3.89 15.04 -7.10
CA SER A 54 4.63 16.19 -6.64
C SER A 54 5.73 16.69 -7.60
N ARG A 55 6.12 15.86 -8.56
CA ARG A 55 7.12 16.18 -9.61
C ARG A 55 6.47 16.53 -10.96
N LEU A 56 5.18 16.26 -11.10
CA LEU A 56 4.40 16.49 -12.29
C LEU A 56 3.47 17.66 -12.00
N GLN A 57 3.85 18.85 -12.43
CA GLN A 57 3.02 20.03 -12.26
C GLN A 57 1.67 19.82 -12.95
N ASP A 58 0.57 20.19 -12.28
CA ASP A 58 -0.81 20.08 -12.75
C ASP A 58 -1.28 18.65 -13.09
N ALA A 59 -0.58 17.62 -12.61
CA ALA A 59 -1.02 16.25 -12.80
C ALA A 59 -2.21 15.92 -11.90
N ASP A 60 -3.27 15.36 -12.51
CA ASP A 60 -4.43 14.87 -11.77
C ASP A 60 -4.04 13.62 -10.95
N PRO A 61 -4.18 13.62 -9.61
CA PRO A 61 -3.90 12.47 -8.77
C PRO A 61 -4.99 11.38 -8.84
N ILE A 62 -6.10 11.62 -9.53
CA ILE A 62 -7.18 10.64 -9.68
C ILE A 62 -6.74 9.57 -10.67
N LEU A 63 -6.73 8.32 -10.21
CA LEU A 63 -6.40 7.17 -11.05
C LEU A 63 -7.59 6.78 -11.93
N GLY A 64 -7.38 6.77 -13.22
CA GLY A 64 -8.35 6.36 -14.23
C GLY A 64 -7.96 5.05 -14.92
N VAL A 65 -8.43 4.89 -16.14
CA VAL A 65 -8.17 3.71 -16.98
C VAL A 65 -6.73 3.67 -17.49
N ASP A 66 -6.11 4.83 -17.63
CA ASP A 66 -4.74 4.95 -18.13
C ASP A 66 -3.70 4.71 -17.03
N MET A 67 -2.54 4.20 -17.44
CA MET A 67 -1.44 3.97 -16.53
C MET A 67 -0.69 5.28 -16.23
N SER A 68 -0.91 5.82 -15.04
CA SER A 68 -0.32 7.09 -14.58
C SER A 68 0.91 6.92 -13.68
N SER A 69 1.37 5.68 -13.46
CA SER A 69 2.54 5.43 -12.61
C SER A 69 3.83 5.94 -13.25
N THR A 70 4.67 6.60 -12.44
CA THR A 70 5.96 7.16 -12.84
C THR A 70 7.15 6.23 -12.61
N GLY A 71 6.91 5.12 -11.96
CA GLY A 71 7.88 4.09 -11.64
C GLY A 71 7.26 2.93 -10.90
N GLU A 72 8.09 2.00 -10.47
CA GLU A 72 7.67 0.85 -9.69
C GLU A 72 8.81 0.33 -8.85
N VAL A 73 8.49 -0.25 -7.70
CA VAL A 73 9.45 -0.90 -6.82
C VAL A 73 9.07 -2.37 -6.64
N GLY A 74 10.08 -3.22 -6.49
CA GLY A 74 9.92 -4.61 -6.12
C GLY A 74 10.50 -4.86 -4.75
N CYS A 75 9.74 -5.49 -3.86
CA CYS A 75 10.16 -5.85 -2.52
C CYS A 75 9.96 -7.34 -2.26
N ILE A 76 10.80 -7.90 -1.42
CA ILE A 76 10.73 -9.29 -0.96
C ILE A 76 10.56 -9.30 0.56
N GLY A 77 9.70 -10.15 1.05
CA GLY A 77 9.48 -10.38 2.48
C GLY A 77 9.23 -11.86 2.77
N ASP A 78 9.46 -12.26 4.01
CA ASP A 78 9.24 -13.64 4.45
C ASP A 78 7.76 -14.00 4.52
N ASN A 79 6.90 -12.99 4.60
CA ASN A 79 5.44 -13.13 4.54
C ASN A 79 4.80 -11.96 3.79
N PHE A 80 3.49 -12.12 3.49
CA PHE A 80 2.73 -11.13 2.74
C PHE A 80 2.74 -9.73 3.40
N TYR A 81 2.53 -9.65 4.69
CA TYR A 81 2.42 -8.37 5.42
C TYR A 81 3.74 -7.62 5.42
N GLU A 82 4.84 -8.32 5.61
CA GLU A 82 6.17 -7.75 5.55
C GLU A 82 6.50 -7.22 4.15
N ALA A 83 6.22 -8.02 3.12
CA ALA A 83 6.47 -7.63 1.73
C ALA A 83 5.62 -6.41 1.33
N VAL A 84 4.34 -6.35 1.75
CA VAL A 84 3.46 -5.18 1.56
C VAL A 84 4.03 -3.96 2.27
N LEU A 85 4.37 -4.07 3.56
CA LEU A 85 4.90 -2.95 4.33
C LEU A 85 6.19 -2.41 3.72
N LYS A 86 7.13 -3.28 3.36
CA LYS A 86 8.37 -2.90 2.66
C LYS A 86 8.08 -2.16 1.35
N SER A 87 7.11 -2.65 0.57
CA SER A 87 6.76 -2.01 -0.70
C SER A 87 6.12 -0.63 -0.49
N MET A 88 5.24 -0.47 0.48
CA MET A 88 4.65 0.81 0.84
C MET A 88 5.71 1.82 1.29
N LEU A 89 6.61 1.43 2.19
CA LEU A 89 7.71 2.29 2.64
C LEU A 89 8.61 2.72 1.48
N SER A 90 8.88 1.82 0.53
CA SER A 90 9.73 2.09 -0.63
C SER A 90 9.13 3.08 -1.62
N VAL A 91 7.80 3.21 -1.68
CA VAL A 91 7.11 4.22 -2.52
C VAL A 91 6.76 5.50 -1.74
N GLY A 92 7.28 5.67 -0.53
CA GLY A 92 7.21 6.92 0.22
C GLY A 92 6.16 6.97 1.32
N TYR A 93 5.43 5.88 1.57
CA TYR A 93 4.58 5.79 2.75
C TYR A 93 5.43 5.80 4.03
N ARG A 94 4.87 6.37 5.08
CA ARG A 94 5.53 6.45 6.39
C ARG A 94 4.65 5.80 7.44
N VAL A 95 5.28 5.06 8.34
CA VAL A 95 4.56 4.56 9.52
C VAL A 95 4.19 5.75 10.41
N PRO A 96 2.93 5.91 10.80
CA PRO A 96 2.51 6.98 11.71
C PRO A 96 3.27 6.89 13.03
N LYS A 97 3.68 8.03 13.57
CA LYS A 97 4.41 8.03 14.86
C LYS A 97 3.48 7.87 16.07
N LYS A 98 2.35 8.56 16.05
CA LYS A 98 1.44 8.60 17.20
C LYS A 98 -0.02 8.72 16.82
N ASN A 99 -0.38 9.53 15.86
CA ASN A 99 -1.74 9.91 15.52
C ASN A 99 -2.17 9.25 14.20
N ILE A 100 -3.31 8.58 14.20
CA ILE A 100 -3.84 7.87 13.05
C ILE A 100 -5.27 8.33 12.77
N LEU A 101 -5.54 8.73 11.52
CA LEU A 101 -6.89 9.01 11.05
C LEU A 101 -7.51 7.74 10.46
N LEU A 102 -8.69 7.40 10.95
CA LEU A 102 -9.49 6.27 10.48
C LEU A 102 -10.78 6.78 9.81
N SER A 103 -10.93 6.45 8.55
CA SER A 103 -12.14 6.73 7.78
C SER A 103 -12.47 5.52 6.93
N THR A 104 -13.30 4.63 7.47
CA THR A 104 -13.59 3.32 6.89
C THR A 104 -15.04 3.26 6.42
N GLY A 105 -15.34 3.65 5.26
CA GLY A 105 -16.63 3.58 4.58
C GLY A 105 -17.72 2.65 5.17
N PRO A 106 -18.13 1.57 4.48
CA PRO A 106 -19.26 0.76 4.87
C PRO A 106 -19.01 -0.09 6.14
N MET A 107 -20.08 -0.61 6.74
CA MET A 107 -20.04 -1.41 7.96
C MET A 107 -19.10 -2.62 7.85
N ARG A 108 -19.11 -3.30 6.71
CA ARG A 108 -18.24 -4.46 6.46
C ARG A 108 -16.76 -4.10 6.67
N SER A 109 -16.29 -2.99 6.09
CA SER A 109 -14.91 -2.54 6.23
C SER A 109 -14.56 -2.15 7.66
N LYS A 110 -15.52 -1.62 8.43
CA LYS A 110 -15.35 -1.33 9.85
C LYS A 110 -15.13 -2.59 10.66
N VAL A 111 -15.94 -3.64 10.39
CA VAL A 111 -15.82 -4.95 11.06
C VAL A 111 -14.47 -5.60 10.74
N GLU A 112 -14.05 -5.58 9.50
CA GLU A 112 -12.75 -6.14 9.08
C GLU A 112 -11.57 -5.44 9.77
N LEU A 113 -11.68 -4.13 10.03
CA LEU A 113 -10.60 -3.32 10.62
C LEU A 113 -10.58 -3.34 12.17
N ILE A 114 -11.62 -3.81 12.85
CA ILE A 114 -11.78 -3.64 14.30
C ILE A 114 -10.61 -4.18 15.13
N ASN A 115 -10.08 -5.35 14.76
CA ASN A 115 -8.95 -5.95 15.47
C ASN A 115 -7.66 -5.14 15.28
N SER A 116 -7.45 -4.56 14.11
CA SER A 116 -6.32 -3.66 13.85
C SER A 116 -6.45 -2.37 14.66
N CYS A 117 -7.67 -1.80 14.79
CA CYS A 117 -7.91 -0.62 15.60
C CYS A 117 -7.65 -0.91 17.09
N ARG A 118 -8.05 -2.08 17.58
CA ARG A 118 -7.78 -2.49 18.97
C ARG A 118 -6.28 -2.61 19.22
N LEU A 119 -5.56 -3.28 18.34
CA LEU A 119 -4.10 -3.40 18.43
C LEU A 119 -3.39 -2.05 18.39
N LEU A 120 -3.83 -1.11 17.55
CA LEU A 120 -3.25 0.23 17.49
C LEU A 120 -3.52 1.01 18.78
N HIS A 121 -4.72 0.91 19.33
CA HIS A 121 -5.09 1.53 20.60
C HIS A 121 -4.23 0.97 21.76
N GLU A 122 -4.10 -0.34 21.86
CA GLU A 122 -3.26 -1.03 22.85
C GLU A 122 -1.77 -0.66 22.74
N LYS A 123 -1.30 -0.37 21.55
CA LYS A 123 0.07 0.13 21.30
C LYS A 123 0.24 1.62 21.59
N GLY A 124 -0.79 2.30 22.08
CA GLY A 124 -0.74 3.71 22.50
C GLY A 124 -0.84 4.71 21.35
N TYR A 125 -1.37 4.32 20.20
CA TYR A 125 -1.70 5.27 19.14
C TYR A 125 -2.95 6.07 19.50
N ASN A 126 -2.96 7.37 19.21
CA ASN A 126 -4.15 8.19 19.27
C ASN A 126 -4.97 7.98 17.98
N LEU A 127 -6.19 7.53 18.15
CA LEU A 127 -7.08 7.29 17.03
C LEU A 127 -8.00 8.49 16.82
N PHE A 128 -7.96 9.05 15.63
CA PHE A 128 -8.90 10.06 15.16
C PHE A 128 -9.81 9.38 14.13
N ALA A 129 -11.07 9.67 14.14
CA ALA A 129 -11.99 8.99 13.23
C ALA A 129 -13.12 9.91 12.76
N THR A 130 -13.54 9.74 11.51
CA THR A 130 -14.79 10.36 11.04
C THR A 130 -15.98 9.80 11.81
N TYR A 131 -17.06 10.59 11.99
CA TYR A 131 -18.15 10.29 12.90
C TYR A 131 -18.71 8.89 12.81
N GLY A 132 -18.96 8.38 11.59
CA GLY A 132 -19.47 7.03 11.42
C GLY A 132 -18.50 5.93 11.87
N THR A 133 -17.19 6.18 11.73
CA THR A 133 -16.15 5.25 12.23
C THR A 133 -15.97 5.40 13.72
N HIS A 134 -15.95 6.65 14.24
CA HIS A 134 -15.88 6.91 15.68
C HIS A 134 -17.01 6.22 16.48
N ASN A 135 -18.26 6.36 16.03
CA ASN A 135 -19.40 5.72 16.69
C ASN A 135 -19.26 4.19 16.71
N PHE A 136 -18.79 3.60 15.61
CA PHE A 136 -18.53 2.17 15.56
C PHE A 136 -17.43 1.73 16.54
N LEU A 137 -16.31 2.46 16.60
CA LEU A 137 -15.21 2.18 17.53
C LEU A 137 -15.68 2.30 18.97
N LYS A 138 -16.42 3.36 19.30
CA LYS A 138 -16.99 3.59 20.63
C LYS A 138 -17.90 2.45 21.09
N LEU A 139 -18.78 1.95 20.23
CA LEU A 139 -19.63 0.80 20.50
C LEU A 139 -18.85 -0.48 20.78
N ASN A 140 -17.61 -0.57 20.28
CA ASN A 140 -16.71 -1.70 20.48
C ASN A 140 -15.64 -1.46 21.57
N GLY A 141 -15.80 -0.42 22.40
CA GLY A 141 -14.92 -0.11 23.52
C GLY A 141 -13.55 0.43 23.12
N ILE A 142 -13.42 1.00 21.92
CA ILE A 142 -12.17 1.61 21.44
C ILE A 142 -12.33 3.13 21.45
N GLU A 143 -11.49 3.82 22.20
CA GLU A 143 -11.49 5.28 22.26
C GLU A 143 -10.94 5.89 20.97
N SER A 144 -11.56 6.97 20.53
CA SER A 144 -11.09 7.77 19.40
C SER A 144 -11.64 9.21 19.48
N THR A 145 -10.96 10.13 18.84
CA THR A 145 -11.41 11.52 18.72
C THR A 145 -12.23 11.69 17.44
N PRO A 146 -13.50 12.13 17.52
CA PRO A 146 -14.32 12.32 16.32
C PRO A 146 -13.88 13.57 15.55
N LEU A 147 -13.82 13.44 14.22
CA LEU A 147 -13.59 14.54 13.30
C LEU A 147 -14.72 14.62 12.28
N HIS A 148 -15.12 15.83 11.95
CA HIS A 148 -16.08 16.10 10.89
C HIS A 148 -15.42 16.04 9.51
N TRP A 149 -16.23 15.73 8.50
CA TRP A 149 -15.82 15.87 7.12
C TRP A 149 -15.64 17.36 6.75
N PRO A 150 -14.78 17.67 5.76
CA PRO A 150 -14.56 19.06 5.35
C PRO A 150 -15.81 19.80 4.86
N ASP A 151 -16.75 19.09 4.30
CA ASP A 151 -18.01 19.59 3.72
C ASP A 151 -19.15 19.75 4.74
N GLU A 152 -18.96 19.29 6.00
CA GLU A 152 -19.98 19.41 7.04
C GLU A 152 -20.05 20.79 7.72
N ASP A 153 -19.16 21.70 7.41
CA ASP A 153 -19.03 23.03 8.02
C ASP A 153 -19.06 23.02 9.57
N LYS A 154 -18.46 21.99 10.15
CA LYS A 154 -18.38 21.75 11.60
C LYS A 154 -16.94 21.54 12.04
N LYS A 155 -16.71 21.79 13.34
CA LYS A 155 -15.40 21.64 13.99
C LYS A 155 -15.46 20.66 15.16
N PRO A 156 -14.35 19.94 15.43
CA PRO A 156 -13.10 19.86 14.66
C PRO A 156 -13.28 19.06 13.37
N ASN A 157 -12.58 19.45 12.31
CA ASN A 157 -12.67 18.76 11.02
C ASN A 157 -11.33 18.18 10.56
N VAL A 158 -11.38 17.26 9.59
CA VAL A 158 -10.23 16.55 9.07
C VAL A 158 -9.18 17.49 8.47
N LEU A 159 -9.61 18.55 7.73
CA LEU A 159 -8.68 19.48 7.09
C LEU A 159 -7.83 20.27 8.08
N GLU A 160 -8.42 20.72 9.20
CA GLU A 160 -7.69 21.45 10.25
C GLU A 160 -6.56 20.59 10.83
N TYR A 161 -6.85 19.30 11.10
CA TYR A 161 -5.87 18.38 11.66
C TYR A 161 -4.79 17.98 10.69
N LEU A 162 -5.10 17.86 9.39
CA LEU A 162 -4.10 17.63 8.34
C LEU A 162 -3.24 18.88 8.11
N ALA A 163 -3.84 20.07 8.02
CA ALA A 163 -3.13 21.33 7.82
C ALA A 163 -2.17 21.65 8.99
N SER A 164 -2.60 21.37 10.23
CA SER A 164 -1.77 21.53 11.42
C SER A 164 -0.75 20.40 11.63
N LYS A 165 -0.69 19.42 10.73
CA LYS A 165 0.20 18.23 10.82
C LYS A 165 0.06 17.46 12.13
N GLN A 166 -1.12 17.48 12.73
CA GLN A 166 -1.42 16.66 13.91
C GLN A 166 -1.67 15.19 13.54
N ILE A 167 -2.09 14.94 12.31
CA ILE A 167 -2.26 13.60 11.71
C ILE A 167 -1.32 13.51 10.51
N HIS A 168 -0.73 12.35 10.31
CA HIS A 168 0.24 12.10 9.25
C HIS A 168 -0.27 11.02 8.32
#